data_d863c540abba0614f8a322d6c0c4c53b
#
_entry.id   d863c540abba0614f8a322d6c0c4c53b
#
_cell.length_a   1.000
_cell.length_b   1.000
_cell.length_c   1.000
_cell.angle_alpha   90.00
_cell.angle_beta   90.00
_cell.angle_gamma   90.00
#
_symmetry.space_group_name_H-M   'P 1'
#
loop_
_entity.id
_entity.type
_entity.pdbx_description
1 polymer ?
#
loop_
_entity_poly.entity_id
_entity_poly.type
_entity_poly.pdbx_seq_one_letter_code
_entity_poly.pdbx_strand_id
1 'polypeptide(L)'
;MKSVGIISEYNPFHNGHLYHAQQSKLQSQADVSIALMSGNFVMRGEPALFNKFIRTQMALSAVDLVVELPTIASLSSGDYFGEMAIKLADYLDINTISFGSEHGNINDLKEATRQVLDLENSDAFKSKLKEGKSYPRIINELIQQQSTNDILQSPNNILSIGYLKGILQFAPQIEAITIHRDTAQHREQTIQHQQFASGSSIRQSIIHHHSDWENVVPEEIKSLYHSQFTTVEHAFPYIKHQLLTQRISTLQTIYTMSEGLENRLISMIKYAHSFKDLLSKVKTKRYTYTHIQRVLMNILLNIQQ
;
A
#
# COMPACT_ATOMS: atom_id res chain seq x y z
N MET A 1 -19.61 20.66 8.98
CA MET A 1 -19.79 19.26 8.53
C MET A 1 -18.51 18.53 8.91
N LYS A 2 -18.60 17.46 9.71
CA LYS A 2 -17.43 16.69 10.14
C LYS A 2 -17.14 15.59 9.11
N SER A 3 -15.88 15.42 8.74
CA SER A 3 -15.47 14.45 7.73
C SER A 3 -14.48 13.42 8.28
N VAL A 4 -14.54 12.18 7.76
CA VAL A 4 -13.56 11.13 8.02
C VAL A 4 -12.93 10.67 6.71
N GLY A 5 -11.61 10.72 6.62
CA GLY A 5 -10.81 10.20 5.52
C GLY A 5 -10.38 8.76 5.79
N ILE A 6 -10.51 7.91 4.79
CA ILE A 6 -10.11 6.49 4.83
C ILE A 6 -9.04 6.27 3.77
N ILE A 7 -7.80 6.01 4.20
CA ILE A 7 -6.70 5.72 3.27
C ILE A 7 -6.83 4.27 2.79
N SER A 8 -6.95 4.07 1.47
CA SER A 8 -7.32 2.77 0.94
C SER A 8 -6.70 2.46 -0.43
N GLU A 9 -6.64 1.17 -0.75
CA GLU A 9 -6.34 0.67 -2.09
C GLU A 9 -7.56 -0.02 -2.73
N TYR A 10 -8.42 -0.63 -1.91
CA TYR A 10 -9.60 -1.38 -2.36
C TYR A 10 -9.31 -2.32 -3.55
N ASN A 11 -8.35 -3.19 -3.37
CA ASN A 11 -7.83 -4.05 -4.45
C ASN A 11 -8.12 -5.55 -4.22
N PRO A 12 -9.38 -6.02 -4.49
CA PRO A 12 -10.61 -5.26 -4.71
C PRO A 12 -11.32 -4.87 -3.39
N PHE A 13 -12.42 -4.14 -3.46
CA PHE A 13 -13.26 -3.82 -2.31
C PHE A 13 -13.95 -5.10 -1.79
N HIS A 14 -14.10 -5.28 -0.48
CA HIS A 14 -14.68 -6.48 0.13
C HIS A 14 -15.35 -6.17 1.47
N ASN A 15 -16.03 -7.16 2.09
CA ASN A 15 -16.77 -6.96 3.34
C ASN A 15 -15.93 -6.35 4.48
N GLY A 16 -14.63 -6.66 4.55
CA GLY A 16 -13.73 -6.01 5.52
C GLY A 16 -13.57 -4.50 5.28
N HIS A 17 -13.60 -4.07 4.04
CA HIS A 17 -13.57 -2.64 3.69
C HIS A 17 -14.91 -1.95 3.98
N LEU A 18 -16.04 -2.62 3.71
CA LEU A 18 -17.36 -2.14 4.08
C LEU A 18 -17.45 -1.93 5.61
N TYR A 19 -17.06 -2.95 6.38
CA TYR A 19 -17.03 -2.86 7.84
C TYR A 19 -16.15 -1.69 8.31
N HIS A 20 -14.92 -1.58 7.76
CA HIS A 20 -14.02 -0.50 8.11
C HIS A 20 -14.63 0.89 7.82
N ALA A 21 -15.25 1.09 6.66
CA ALA A 21 -15.88 2.36 6.30
C ALA A 21 -17.04 2.72 7.25
N GLN A 22 -17.90 1.74 7.58
CA GLN A 22 -19.00 1.93 8.51
C GLN A 22 -18.51 2.28 9.92
N GLN A 23 -17.52 1.54 10.44
CA GLN A 23 -16.96 1.80 11.76
C GLN A 23 -16.22 3.14 11.82
N SER A 24 -15.54 3.52 10.73
CA SER A 24 -14.86 4.82 10.63
C SER A 24 -15.85 5.99 10.77
N LYS A 25 -16.96 5.93 10.04
CA LYS A 25 -18.01 6.96 10.10
C LYS A 25 -18.67 7.01 11.48
N LEU A 26 -18.95 5.85 12.06
CA LEU A 26 -19.58 5.73 13.39
C LEU A 26 -18.68 6.27 14.50
N GLN A 27 -17.41 5.80 14.57
CA GLN A 27 -16.50 6.16 15.67
C GLN A 27 -16.03 7.62 15.59
N SER A 28 -15.84 8.15 14.38
CA SER A 28 -15.51 9.56 14.18
C SER A 28 -16.70 10.48 14.35
N GLN A 29 -17.93 9.96 14.39
CA GLN A 29 -19.17 10.76 14.35
C GLN A 29 -19.18 11.74 13.16
N ALA A 30 -18.66 11.30 12.01
CA ALA A 30 -18.55 12.12 10.81
C ALA A 30 -19.88 12.13 10.02
N ASP A 31 -20.20 13.31 9.46
CA ASP A 31 -21.32 13.47 8.52
C ASP A 31 -20.99 12.83 7.17
N VAL A 32 -19.70 12.92 6.76
CA VAL A 32 -19.21 12.49 5.44
C VAL A 32 -17.99 11.60 5.58
N SER A 33 -17.96 10.49 4.83
CA SER A 33 -16.82 9.58 4.69
C SER A 33 -16.18 9.72 3.31
N ILE A 34 -14.84 9.87 3.28
CA ILE A 34 -14.06 10.13 2.06
C ILE A 34 -12.99 9.06 1.94
N ALA A 35 -13.02 8.27 0.87
CA ALA A 35 -11.92 7.36 0.56
C ALA A 35 -10.81 8.10 -0.19
N LEU A 36 -9.60 8.14 0.39
CA LEU A 36 -8.37 8.56 -0.29
C LEU A 36 -7.78 7.31 -0.93
N MET A 37 -8.06 7.08 -2.21
CA MET A 37 -7.87 5.79 -2.86
C MET A 37 -6.75 5.82 -3.89
N SER A 38 -5.86 4.82 -3.87
CA SER A 38 -4.88 4.59 -4.94
C SER A 38 -5.56 4.48 -6.30
N GLY A 39 -4.96 5.11 -7.32
CA GLY A 39 -5.41 5.04 -8.71
C GLY A 39 -5.26 3.63 -9.32
N ASN A 40 -4.81 3.53 -10.56
CA ASN A 40 -4.67 2.24 -11.24
C ASN A 40 -3.49 1.38 -10.74
N PHE A 41 -2.65 1.90 -9.87
CA PHE A 41 -1.50 1.20 -9.29
C PHE A 41 -1.58 1.22 -7.77
N VAL A 42 -1.06 0.17 -7.14
CA VAL A 42 -1.09 -0.03 -5.70
C VAL A 42 0.33 -0.07 -5.12
N MET A 43 0.46 0.18 -3.82
CA MET A 43 1.73 0.38 -3.12
C MET A 43 2.70 -0.83 -3.22
N ARG A 44 2.19 -2.02 -3.48
CA ARG A 44 3.02 -3.20 -3.73
C ARG A 44 3.78 -3.14 -5.05
N GLY A 45 3.52 -2.14 -5.90
CA GLY A 45 4.15 -2.00 -7.21
C GLY A 45 3.53 -2.91 -8.26
N GLU A 46 2.20 -2.96 -8.28
CA GLU A 46 1.42 -3.73 -9.24
C GLU A 46 0.20 -2.93 -9.72
N PRO A 47 -0.34 -3.22 -10.92
CA PRO A 47 -1.64 -2.69 -11.29
C PRO A 47 -2.70 -3.23 -10.33
N ALA A 48 -3.68 -2.40 -9.99
CA ALA A 48 -4.86 -2.86 -9.28
C ALA A 48 -5.63 -3.86 -10.17
N LEU A 49 -6.25 -4.87 -9.55
CA LEU A 49 -6.97 -5.92 -10.28
C LEU A 49 -8.03 -5.33 -11.21
N PHE A 50 -8.86 -4.42 -10.70
CA PHE A 50 -9.81 -3.64 -11.47
C PHE A 50 -9.33 -2.20 -11.62
N ASN A 51 -9.70 -1.54 -12.71
CA ASN A 51 -9.36 -0.14 -12.92
C ASN A 51 -9.98 0.77 -11.84
N LYS A 52 -9.45 1.98 -11.71
CA LYS A 52 -9.87 2.92 -10.66
C LYS A 52 -11.37 3.26 -10.71
N PHE A 53 -11.99 3.33 -11.90
CA PHE A 53 -13.40 3.67 -12.03
C PHE A 53 -14.31 2.57 -11.48
N ILE A 54 -14.02 1.31 -11.79
CA ILE A 54 -14.73 0.15 -11.22
C ILE A 54 -14.56 0.12 -9.69
N ARG A 55 -13.33 0.31 -9.18
CA ARG A 55 -13.09 0.34 -7.73
C ARG A 55 -13.76 1.54 -7.04
N THR A 56 -13.85 2.68 -7.73
CA THR A 56 -14.64 3.83 -7.23
C THR A 56 -16.12 3.47 -7.11
N GLN A 57 -16.70 2.81 -8.10
CA GLN A 57 -18.11 2.35 -8.02
C GLN A 57 -18.30 1.36 -6.86
N MET A 58 -17.35 0.42 -6.67
CA MET A 58 -17.38 -0.49 -5.52
C MET A 58 -17.31 0.29 -4.19
N ALA A 59 -16.42 1.25 -4.07
CA ALA A 59 -16.21 2.02 -2.85
C ALA A 59 -17.41 2.91 -2.48
N LEU A 60 -18.10 3.48 -3.47
CA LEU A 60 -19.29 4.33 -3.27
C LEU A 60 -20.48 3.58 -2.69
N SER A 61 -20.44 2.26 -2.60
CA SER A 61 -21.42 1.50 -1.79
C SER A 61 -21.24 1.69 -0.28
N ALA A 62 -20.09 2.25 0.17
CA ALA A 62 -19.75 2.36 1.59
C ALA A 62 -19.24 3.74 2.01
N VAL A 63 -18.82 4.59 1.08
CA VAL A 63 -18.32 5.95 1.35
C VAL A 63 -19.06 6.97 0.50
N ASP A 64 -19.08 8.22 0.95
CA ASP A 64 -19.81 9.31 0.28
C ASP A 64 -19.01 9.94 -0.87
N LEU A 65 -17.68 9.88 -0.83
CA LEU A 65 -16.77 10.45 -1.83
C LEU A 65 -15.52 9.59 -1.99
N VAL A 66 -15.01 9.52 -3.21
CA VAL A 66 -13.70 8.91 -3.51
C VAL A 66 -12.80 9.95 -4.17
N VAL A 67 -11.62 10.15 -3.59
CA VAL A 67 -10.57 11.04 -4.13
C VAL A 67 -9.34 10.20 -4.47
N GLU A 68 -8.80 10.37 -5.67
CA GLU A 68 -7.64 9.62 -6.14
C GLU A 68 -6.34 10.16 -5.53
N LEU A 69 -5.54 9.29 -4.94
CA LEU A 69 -4.16 9.57 -4.56
C LEU A 69 -3.27 9.69 -5.81
N PRO A 70 -2.29 10.61 -5.84
CA PRO A 70 -1.33 10.70 -6.93
C PRO A 70 -0.64 9.35 -7.19
N THR A 71 -0.48 8.97 -8.45
CA THR A 71 0.14 7.68 -8.83
C THR A 71 1.55 7.52 -8.25
N ILE A 72 2.31 8.61 -8.18
CA ILE A 72 3.66 8.61 -7.59
C ILE A 72 3.62 8.22 -6.10
N ALA A 73 2.58 8.63 -5.36
CA ALA A 73 2.40 8.22 -3.97
C ALA A 73 2.20 6.70 -3.87
N SER A 74 1.33 6.15 -4.71
CA SER A 74 1.02 4.71 -4.73
C SER A 74 2.23 3.85 -5.14
N LEU A 75 3.15 4.37 -5.93
CA LEU A 75 4.36 3.66 -6.38
C LEU A 75 5.63 4.04 -5.58
N SER A 76 5.44 4.57 -4.38
CA SER A 76 6.53 4.98 -3.48
C SER A 76 6.68 4.06 -2.25
N SER A 77 7.54 4.45 -1.31
CA SER A 77 7.64 3.78 -0.01
C SER A 77 6.36 3.95 0.82
N GLY A 78 6.17 3.08 1.82
CA GLY A 78 5.01 3.20 2.72
C GLY A 78 4.95 4.54 3.46
N ASP A 79 6.11 5.06 3.87
CA ASP A 79 6.20 6.38 4.53
C ASP A 79 5.75 7.51 3.60
N TYR A 80 6.24 7.51 2.34
CA TYR A 80 5.85 8.54 1.37
C TYR A 80 4.38 8.41 0.94
N PHE A 81 3.88 7.18 0.84
CA PHE A 81 2.45 6.94 0.62
C PHE A 81 1.60 7.54 1.75
N GLY A 82 2.01 7.31 3.00
CA GLY A 82 1.36 7.88 4.18
C GLY A 82 1.42 9.41 4.19
N GLU A 83 2.60 9.98 3.95
CA GLU A 83 2.81 11.42 3.87
C GLU A 83 1.88 12.08 2.84
N MET A 84 1.84 11.56 1.63
CA MET A 84 1.00 12.11 0.55
C MET A 84 -0.48 11.96 0.82
N ALA A 85 -0.89 10.86 1.45
CA ALA A 85 -2.29 10.66 1.86
C ALA A 85 -2.70 11.68 2.92
N ILE A 86 -1.84 11.99 3.89
CA ILE A 86 -2.10 13.00 4.93
C ILE A 86 -2.10 14.42 4.35
N LYS A 87 -1.16 14.75 3.46
CA LYS A 87 -1.17 16.06 2.77
C LYS A 87 -2.43 16.26 1.93
N LEU A 88 -2.93 15.20 1.28
CA LEU A 88 -4.20 15.27 0.58
C LEU A 88 -5.38 15.45 1.54
N ALA A 89 -5.35 14.76 2.70
CA ALA A 89 -6.37 14.93 3.73
C ALA A 89 -6.40 16.35 4.28
N ASP A 90 -5.24 16.94 4.53
CA ASP A 90 -5.10 18.34 4.96
C ASP A 90 -5.64 19.31 3.90
N TYR A 91 -5.26 19.11 2.64
CA TYR A 91 -5.75 19.92 1.52
C TYR A 91 -7.28 19.87 1.36
N LEU A 92 -7.92 18.77 1.75
CA LEU A 92 -9.37 18.56 1.70
C LEU A 92 -10.09 18.96 3.00
N ASP A 93 -9.40 19.57 3.97
CA ASP A 93 -9.92 19.92 5.30
C ASP A 93 -10.60 18.72 6.01
N ILE A 94 -10.01 17.54 5.90
CA ILE A 94 -10.53 16.33 6.57
C ILE A 94 -10.23 16.42 8.05
N ASN A 95 -11.27 16.21 8.89
CA ASN A 95 -11.15 16.34 10.34
C ASN A 95 -10.51 15.12 11.00
N THR A 96 -10.81 13.92 10.51
CA THR A 96 -10.37 12.66 11.11
C THR A 96 -9.83 11.71 10.04
N ILE A 97 -8.67 11.09 10.28
CA ILE A 97 -8.17 9.97 9.46
C ILE A 97 -8.43 8.66 10.19
N SER A 98 -9.04 7.72 9.48
CA SER A 98 -9.27 6.35 9.94
C SER A 98 -8.44 5.36 9.14
N PHE A 99 -7.82 4.43 9.85
CA PHE A 99 -7.07 3.32 9.26
C PHE A 99 -7.24 2.03 10.08
N GLY A 100 -7.02 0.89 9.44
CA GLY A 100 -7.04 -0.39 10.13
C GLY A 100 -5.69 -0.76 10.70
N SER A 101 -5.63 -1.30 11.92
CA SER A 101 -4.41 -1.85 12.52
C SER A 101 -4.67 -3.19 13.19
N GLU A 102 -3.66 -4.05 13.23
CA GLU A 102 -3.73 -5.32 13.97
C GLU A 102 -3.67 -5.10 15.48
N HIS A 103 -3.04 -4.01 15.93
CA HIS A 103 -2.93 -3.68 17.35
C HIS A 103 -4.24 -3.11 17.93
N GLY A 104 -4.96 -2.29 17.17
CA GLY A 104 -6.29 -1.77 17.52
C GLY A 104 -6.31 -0.67 18.60
N ASN A 105 -5.17 -0.27 19.17
CA ASN A 105 -5.08 0.82 20.16
C ASN A 105 -4.33 2.02 19.58
N ILE A 106 -5.03 3.13 19.41
CA ILE A 106 -4.46 4.35 18.82
C ILE A 106 -3.37 5.00 19.69
N ASN A 107 -3.48 4.92 21.02
CA ASN A 107 -2.51 5.53 21.92
C ASN A 107 -1.16 4.80 21.87
N ASP A 108 -1.19 3.47 21.83
CA ASP A 108 0.02 2.65 21.71
C ASP A 108 0.69 2.87 20.34
N LEU A 109 -0.10 3.00 19.26
CA LEU A 109 0.40 3.33 17.93
C LEU A 109 1.04 4.73 17.89
N LYS A 110 0.44 5.72 18.55
CA LYS A 110 1.02 7.07 18.69
C LYS A 110 2.34 7.05 19.47
N GLU A 111 2.40 6.27 20.53
CA GLU A 111 3.64 6.12 21.33
C GLU A 111 4.73 5.42 20.52
N ALA A 112 4.40 4.31 19.85
CA ALA A 112 5.33 3.62 18.94
C ALA A 112 5.84 4.57 17.83
N THR A 113 4.97 5.45 17.31
CA THR A 113 5.34 6.43 16.29
C THR A 113 6.37 7.43 16.83
N ARG A 114 6.21 7.96 18.04
CA ARG A 114 7.18 8.87 18.66
C ARG A 114 8.53 8.19 18.82
N GLN A 115 8.56 6.96 19.32
CA GLN A 115 9.80 6.19 19.49
C GLN A 115 10.51 5.94 18.16
N VAL A 116 9.77 5.63 17.09
CA VAL A 116 10.36 5.47 15.76
C VAL A 116 10.95 6.79 15.26
N LEU A 117 10.26 7.93 15.44
CA LEU A 117 10.77 9.26 15.07
C LEU A 117 12.03 9.63 15.85
N ASP A 118 12.06 9.38 17.14
CA ASP A 118 13.24 9.65 17.99
C ASP A 118 14.44 8.81 17.52
N LEU A 119 14.20 7.54 17.18
CA LEU A 119 15.25 6.68 16.62
C LEU A 119 15.77 7.17 15.27
N GLU A 120 14.90 7.57 14.35
CA GLU A 120 15.29 8.09 13.02
C GLU A 120 16.16 9.33 13.12
N ASN A 121 15.95 10.16 14.13
CA ASN A 121 16.75 11.36 14.39
C ASN A 121 18.09 11.06 15.10
N SER A 122 18.28 9.85 15.62
CA SER A 122 19.47 9.49 16.39
C SER A 122 20.71 9.29 15.51
N ASP A 123 21.90 9.54 16.08
CA ASP A 123 23.17 9.28 15.41
C ASP A 123 23.41 7.79 15.18
N ALA A 124 22.88 6.93 16.05
CA ALA A 124 22.92 5.48 15.90
C ALA A 124 22.21 5.02 14.63
N PHE A 125 21.03 5.58 14.33
CA PHE A 125 20.29 5.29 13.12
C PHE A 125 21.06 5.73 11.86
N LYS A 126 21.56 6.97 11.86
CA LYS A 126 22.35 7.53 10.76
C LYS A 126 23.63 6.72 10.48
N SER A 127 24.30 6.24 11.53
CA SER A 127 25.46 5.37 11.41
C SER A 127 25.13 4.05 10.74
N LYS A 128 24.03 3.38 11.17
CA LYS A 128 23.60 2.10 10.58
C LYS A 128 23.12 2.22 9.13
N LEU A 129 22.56 3.39 8.74
CA LEU A 129 22.26 3.66 7.33
C LEU A 129 23.52 3.71 6.47
N LYS A 130 24.61 4.33 6.96
CA LYS A 130 25.91 4.36 6.26
C LYS A 130 26.54 2.97 6.11
N GLU A 131 26.23 2.04 7.03
CA GLU A 131 26.63 0.62 6.91
C GLU A 131 25.86 -0.13 5.81
N GLY A 132 24.88 0.51 5.13
CA GLY A 132 24.07 -0.10 4.08
C GLY A 132 22.98 -1.06 4.58
N LYS A 133 22.61 -0.99 5.85
CA LYS A 133 21.50 -1.75 6.40
C LYS A 133 20.16 -1.20 5.91
N SER A 134 19.18 -2.07 5.74
CA SER A 134 17.82 -1.65 5.37
C SER A 134 17.10 -0.99 6.56
N TYR A 135 16.22 -0.02 6.27
CA TYR A 135 15.42 0.69 7.26
C TYR A 135 14.70 -0.25 8.27
N PRO A 136 13.94 -1.29 7.86
CA PRO A 136 13.28 -2.16 8.83
C PRO A 136 14.27 -2.88 9.75
N ARG A 137 15.43 -3.26 9.24
CA ARG A 137 16.47 -3.92 10.03
C ARG A 137 17.05 -2.97 11.08
N ILE A 138 17.29 -1.71 10.72
CA ILE A 138 17.82 -0.71 11.64
C ILE A 138 16.84 -0.46 12.78
N ILE A 139 15.56 -0.26 12.44
CA ILE A 139 14.51 -0.05 13.43
C ILE A 139 14.44 -1.24 14.40
N ASN A 140 14.37 -2.48 13.88
CA ASN A 140 14.35 -3.69 14.73
C ASN A 140 15.61 -3.84 15.63
N GLU A 141 16.78 -3.39 15.15
CA GLU A 141 18.02 -3.46 15.94
C GLU A 141 18.10 -2.38 17.03
N LEU A 142 17.42 -1.24 16.85
CA LEU A 142 17.51 -0.08 17.76
C LEU A 142 16.35 0.03 18.73
N ILE A 143 15.19 -0.53 18.41
CA ILE A 143 14.03 -0.49 19.31
C ILE A 143 14.32 -1.32 20.55
N GLN A 144 14.22 -0.66 21.71
CA GLN A 144 14.47 -1.27 23.02
C GLN A 144 13.18 -1.78 23.67
N GLN A 145 12.04 -1.18 23.36
CA GLN A 145 10.76 -1.57 23.96
C GLN A 145 10.13 -2.73 23.19
N GLN A 146 9.87 -3.84 23.88
CA GLN A 146 9.28 -5.04 23.31
C GLN A 146 7.89 -4.76 22.75
N SER A 147 7.06 -3.97 23.41
CA SER A 147 5.72 -3.60 22.96
C SER A 147 5.73 -2.91 21.59
N THR A 148 6.66 -1.97 21.38
CA THR A 148 6.82 -1.28 20.10
C THR A 148 7.35 -2.24 19.02
N ASN A 149 8.28 -3.12 19.38
CA ASN A 149 8.78 -4.13 18.46
C ASN A 149 7.65 -5.07 17.99
N ASP A 150 6.77 -5.49 18.90
CA ASP A 150 5.62 -6.35 18.57
C ASP A 150 4.63 -5.65 17.61
N ILE A 151 4.38 -4.36 17.83
CA ILE A 151 3.57 -3.53 16.92
C ILE A 151 4.16 -3.54 15.51
N LEU A 152 5.47 -3.41 15.38
CA LEU A 152 6.18 -3.33 14.09
C LEU A 152 6.31 -4.68 13.35
N GLN A 153 5.86 -5.80 13.93
CA GLN A 153 5.81 -7.08 13.22
C GLN A 153 4.63 -7.20 12.25
N SER A 154 3.65 -6.31 12.36
CA SER A 154 2.41 -6.39 11.57
C SER A 154 2.34 -5.32 10.49
N PRO A 155 2.00 -5.68 9.25
CA PRO A 155 2.12 -4.78 8.10
C PRO A 155 1.19 -3.55 8.16
N ASN A 156 -0.05 -3.70 8.66
CA ASN A 156 -0.93 -2.54 8.78
C ASN A 156 -0.53 -1.62 9.94
N ASN A 157 0.05 -2.15 11.02
CA ASN A 157 0.63 -1.33 12.07
C ASN A 157 1.79 -0.46 11.54
N ILE A 158 2.66 -1.01 10.69
CA ILE A 158 3.75 -0.25 10.05
C ILE A 158 3.18 0.89 9.19
N LEU A 159 2.12 0.63 8.42
CA LEU A 159 1.44 1.67 7.64
C LEU A 159 0.80 2.72 8.54
N SER A 160 0.18 2.30 9.64
CA SER A 160 -0.40 3.20 10.64
C SER A 160 0.64 4.18 11.20
N ILE A 161 1.85 3.70 11.49
CA ILE A 161 2.96 4.55 11.92
C ILE A 161 3.32 5.57 10.84
N GLY A 162 3.35 5.19 9.56
CA GLY A 162 3.56 6.11 8.45
C GLY A 162 2.49 7.22 8.38
N TYR A 163 1.22 6.88 8.59
CA TYR A 163 0.13 7.86 8.66
C TYR A 163 0.26 8.80 9.87
N LEU A 164 0.56 8.25 11.04
CA LEU A 164 0.74 9.04 12.26
C LEU A 164 1.96 9.97 12.19
N LYS A 165 3.07 9.54 11.57
CA LYS A 165 4.20 10.42 11.24
C LYS A 165 3.76 11.58 10.35
N GLY A 166 3.02 11.28 9.28
CA GLY A 166 2.48 12.29 8.38
C GLY A 166 1.60 13.31 9.11
N ILE A 167 0.70 12.85 9.99
CA ILE A 167 -0.15 13.72 10.81
C ILE A 167 0.70 14.62 11.71
N LEU A 168 1.65 14.05 12.46
CA LEU A 168 2.50 14.82 13.38
C LEU A 168 3.32 15.90 12.64
N GLN A 169 3.74 15.61 11.41
CA GLN A 169 4.64 16.49 10.67
C GLN A 169 3.91 17.54 9.82
N PHE A 170 2.78 17.20 9.21
CA PHE A 170 2.15 18.03 8.17
C PHE A 170 0.74 18.50 8.53
N ALA A 171 0.02 17.79 9.39
CA ALA A 171 -1.38 18.08 9.67
C ALA A 171 -1.76 17.74 11.12
N PRO A 172 -1.10 18.35 12.13
CA PRO A 172 -1.28 18.00 13.55
C PRO A 172 -2.69 18.24 14.08
N GLN A 173 -3.52 19.00 13.36
CA GLN A 173 -4.93 19.24 13.68
C GLN A 173 -5.85 18.06 13.30
N ILE A 174 -5.40 17.15 12.44
CA ILE A 174 -6.18 15.98 12.03
C ILE A 174 -6.20 14.95 13.16
N GLU A 175 -7.39 14.55 13.57
CA GLU A 175 -7.56 13.46 14.53
C GLU A 175 -7.29 12.10 13.86
N ALA A 176 -6.68 11.17 14.59
CA ALA A 176 -6.46 9.80 14.11
C ALA A 176 -7.26 8.80 14.93
N ILE A 177 -7.97 7.91 14.25
CA ILE A 177 -8.64 6.73 14.84
C ILE A 177 -8.19 5.45 14.14
N THR A 178 -8.25 4.34 14.83
CA THR A 178 -7.92 3.04 14.26
C THR A 178 -9.02 2.02 14.49
N ILE A 179 -9.33 1.23 13.46
CA ILE A 179 -10.26 0.12 13.53
C ILE A 179 -9.45 -1.17 13.66
N HIS A 180 -9.73 -1.97 14.69
CA HIS A 180 -9.03 -3.24 14.90
C HIS A 180 -9.30 -4.22 13.74
N ARG A 181 -8.23 -4.85 13.26
CA ARG A 181 -8.26 -5.87 12.20
C ARG A 181 -7.79 -7.20 12.76
N ASP A 182 -8.61 -8.23 12.64
CA ASP A 182 -8.22 -9.58 13.03
C ASP A 182 -7.12 -10.12 12.09
N THR A 183 -5.99 -10.54 12.68
CA THR A 183 -4.80 -11.01 11.95
C THR A 183 -5.00 -12.37 11.30
N ALA A 184 -5.93 -13.18 11.78
CA ALA A 184 -6.16 -14.54 11.26
C ALA A 184 -6.51 -14.55 9.76
N GLN A 185 -7.12 -13.48 9.25
CA GLN A 185 -7.62 -13.39 7.88
C GLN A 185 -6.58 -12.91 6.85
N HIS A 186 -5.42 -12.36 7.25
CA HIS A 186 -4.48 -11.73 6.33
C HIS A 186 -3.44 -12.65 5.70
N ARG A 187 -3.20 -13.83 6.27
CA ARG A 187 -2.16 -14.77 5.80
C ARG A 187 -2.70 -15.91 4.93
N GLU A 188 -4.01 -16.00 4.77
CA GLU A 188 -4.65 -17.06 4.00
C GLU A 188 -4.58 -16.77 2.49
N GLN A 189 -4.08 -17.73 1.74
CA GLN A 189 -4.09 -17.71 0.26
C GLN A 189 -5.43 -18.16 -0.31
N THR A 190 -6.26 -18.82 0.49
CA THR A 190 -7.58 -19.33 0.15
C THR A 190 -8.64 -18.69 1.05
N ILE A 191 -9.86 -18.56 0.54
CA ILE A 191 -10.99 -18.03 1.31
C ILE A 191 -11.51 -19.16 2.21
N GLN A 192 -11.26 -19.06 3.52
CA GLN A 192 -11.69 -20.04 4.52
C GLN A 192 -12.86 -19.54 5.38
N HIS A 193 -13.06 -18.23 5.46
CA HIS A 193 -14.09 -17.62 6.29
C HIS A 193 -15.33 -17.29 5.46
N GLN A 194 -16.54 -17.48 6.03
CA GLN A 194 -17.80 -17.27 5.29
C GLN A 194 -18.13 -15.78 5.02
N GLN A 195 -17.55 -14.83 5.75
CA GLN A 195 -17.90 -13.40 5.65
C GLN A 195 -16.73 -12.48 5.32
N PHE A 196 -15.50 -12.87 5.64
CA PHE A 196 -14.32 -12.03 5.47
C PHE A 196 -13.19 -12.79 4.79
N ALA A 197 -12.46 -12.10 3.93
CA ALA A 197 -11.27 -12.63 3.26
C ALA A 197 -10.24 -11.52 3.04
N SER A 198 -9.01 -11.92 2.79
CA SER A 198 -7.97 -10.98 2.38
C SER A 198 -8.15 -10.54 0.92
N GLY A 199 -7.78 -9.29 0.59
CA GLY A 199 -7.79 -8.86 -0.81
C GLY A 199 -6.91 -9.75 -1.71
N SER A 200 -5.85 -10.39 -1.16
CA SER A 200 -5.00 -11.30 -1.94
C SER A 200 -5.67 -12.63 -2.24
N SER A 201 -6.41 -13.23 -1.31
CA SER A 201 -7.17 -14.47 -1.58
C SER A 201 -8.30 -14.24 -2.58
N ILE A 202 -9.00 -13.09 -2.48
CA ILE A 202 -10.02 -12.70 -3.45
C ILE A 202 -9.42 -12.53 -4.85
N ARG A 203 -8.26 -11.84 -4.99
CA ARG A 203 -7.60 -11.70 -6.29
C ARG A 203 -7.22 -13.06 -6.89
N GLN A 204 -6.68 -13.97 -6.08
CA GLN A 204 -6.36 -15.33 -6.56
C GLN A 204 -7.60 -16.08 -7.01
N SER A 205 -8.70 -16.02 -6.26
CA SER A 205 -9.97 -16.62 -6.64
C SER A 205 -10.46 -16.11 -8.01
N ILE A 206 -10.46 -14.80 -8.23
CA ILE A 206 -10.89 -14.19 -9.48
C ILE A 206 -9.96 -14.58 -10.65
N ILE A 207 -8.64 -14.51 -10.46
CA ILE A 207 -7.64 -14.86 -11.49
C ILE A 207 -7.76 -16.32 -11.93
N HIS A 208 -8.10 -17.21 -11.00
CA HIS A 208 -8.27 -18.63 -11.25
C HIS A 208 -9.73 -19.01 -11.62
N HIS A 209 -10.62 -18.03 -11.81
CA HIS A 209 -12.03 -18.22 -12.18
C HIS A 209 -12.82 -19.06 -11.16
N HIS A 210 -12.48 -18.94 -9.86
CA HIS A 210 -13.26 -19.50 -8.78
C HIS A 210 -14.38 -18.52 -8.38
N SER A 211 -15.43 -19.01 -7.70
CA SER A 211 -16.60 -18.21 -7.27
C SER A 211 -16.68 -18.00 -5.76
N ASP A 212 -15.75 -18.53 -4.99
CA ASP A 212 -15.72 -18.44 -3.52
C ASP A 212 -15.60 -16.98 -3.00
N TRP A 213 -15.12 -16.04 -3.82
CA TRP A 213 -15.10 -14.62 -3.51
C TRP A 213 -16.51 -14.00 -3.33
N GLU A 214 -17.55 -14.59 -3.93
CA GLU A 214 -18.92 -14.04 -3.90
C GLU A 214 -19.49 -13.90 -2.49
N ASN A 215 -19.05 -14.74 -1.54
CA ASN A 215 -19.54 -14.74 -0.16
C ASN A 215 -18.88 -13.67 0.71
N VAL A 216 -17.77 -13.08 0.27
CA VAL A 216 -16.95 -12.16 1.07
C VAL A 216 -16.93 -10.72 0.53
N VAL A 217 -17.82 -10.44 -0.40
CA VAL A 217 -18.04 -9.10 -0.99
C VAL A 217 -19.49 -8.66 -0.79
N PRO A 218 -19.77 -7.34 -0.72
CA PRO A 218 -21.13 -6.85 -0.63
C PRO A 218 -21.98 -7.24 -1.86
N GLU A 219 -23.24 -7.61 -1.64
CA GLU A 219 -24.15 -8.08 -2.69
C GLU A 219 -24.30 -7.06 -3.82
N GLU A 220 -24.43 -5.79 -3.46
CA GLU A 220 -24.72 -4.68 -4.37
C GLU A 220 -23.65 -4.45 -5.43
N ILE A 221 -22.42 -4.89 -5.14
CA ILE A 221 -21.27 -4.68 -6.04
C ILE A 221 -20.80 -5.94 -6.76
N LYS A 222 -21.42 -7.10 -6.54
CA LYS A 222 -21.01 -8.39 -7.15
C LYS A 222 -20.92 -8.32 -8.67
N SER A 223 -21.84 -7.62 -9.31
CA SER A 223 -21.85 -7.46 -10.77
C SER A 223 -20.58 -6.78 -11.30
N LEU A 224 -19.96 -5.89 -10.52
CA LEU A 224 -18.74 -5.20 -10.91
C LEU A 224 -17.51 -6.14 -10.95
N TYR A 225 -17.56 -7.27 -10.26
CA TYR A 225 -16.48 -8.27 -10.24
C TYR A 225 -16.37 -9.09 -11.53
N HIS A 226 -17.37 -9.05 -12.39
CA HIS A 226 -17.33 -9.61 -13.75
C HIS A 226 -16.67 -8.68 -14.78
N SER A 227 -16.19 -7.51 -14.34
CA SER A 227 -15.46 -6.58 -15.19
C SER A 227 -14.09 -7.13 -15.59
N GLN A 228 -13.56 -6.61 -16.70
CA GLN A 228 -12.20 -6.95 -17.13
C GLN A 228 -11.18 -6.59 -16.05
N PHE A 229 -10.29 -7.52 -15.74
CA PHE A 229 -9.23 -7.32 -14.76
C PHE A 229 -7.84 -7.29 -15.39
N THR A 230 -6.89 -6.71 -14.65
CA THR A 230 -5.48 -6.57 -15.05
C THR A 230 -4.57 -7.20 -14.02
N THR A 231 -3.51 -7.85 -14.49
CA THR A 231 -2.44 -8.40 -13.64
C THR A 231 -1.08 -7.88 -14.08
N VAL A 232 -0.06 -8.10 -13.26
CA VAL A 232 1.34 -7.76 -13.60
C VAL A 232 1.82 -8.44 -14.88
N GLU A 233 1.30 -9.63 -15.20
CA GLU A 233 1.68 -10.35 -16.43
C GLU A 233 1.17 -9.63 -17.69
N HIS A 234 0.04 -8.93 -17.62
CA HIS A 234 -0.42 -8.06 -18.72
C HIS A 234 0.49 -6.85 -18.94
N ALA A 235 1.16 -6.36 -17.90
CA ALA A 235 2.12 -5.27 -17.98
C ALA A 235 3.51 -5.73 -18.49
N PHE A 236 3.84 -7.02 -18.35
CA PHE A 236 5.19 -7.54 -18.62
C PHE A 236 5.69 -7.29 -20.05
N PRO A 237 4.92 -7.48 -21.14
CA PRO A 237 5.39 -7.20 -22.51
C PRO A 237 5.84 -5.74 -22.70
N TYR A 238 5.11 -4.79 -22.10
CA TYR A 238 5.42 -3.35 -22.18
C TYR A 238 6.68 -3.00 -21.40
N ILE A 239 6.82 -3.56 -20.19
CA ILE A 239 8.04 -3.41 -19.36
C ILE A 239 9.25 -4.01 -20.10
N LYS A 240 9.09 -5.19 -20.70
CA LYS A 240 10.14 -5.84 -21.49
C LYS A 240 10.57 -4.96 -22.66
N HIS A 241 9.61 -4.38 -23.38
CA HIS A 241 9.88 -3.45 -24.47
C HIS A 241 10.69 -2.24 -23.98
N GLN A 242 10.25 -1.57 -22.90
CA GLN A 242 10.95 -0.42 -22.34
C GLN A 242 12.39 -0.76 -21.92
N LEU A 243 12.58 -1.88 -21.22
CA LEU A 243 13.92 -2.31 -20.79
C LEU A 243 14.86 -2.68 -21.93
N LEU A 244 14.34 -3.13 -23.07
CA LEU A 244 15.14 -3.50 -24.24
C LEU A 244 15.43 -2.32 -25.19
N THR A 245 14.64 -1.25 -25.15
CA THR A 245 14.72 -0.15 -26.12
C THR A 245 15.21 1.16 -25.52
N GLN A 246 15.01 1.39 -24.22
CA GLN A 246 15.46 2.62 -23.57
C GLN A 246 16.97 2.64 -23.35
N ARG A 247 17.54 3.85 -23.35
CA ARG A 247 18.96 4.08 -23.00
C ARG A 247 19.15 3.90 -21.49
N ILE A 248 20.32 3.41 -21.10
CA ILE A 248 20.70 3.26 -19.68
C ILE A 248 20.57 4.59 -18.92
N SER A 249 20.99 5.70 -19.52
CA SER A 249 20.87 7.03 -18.91
C SER A 249 19.44 7.42 -18.60
N THR A 250 18.47 7.05 -19.44
CA THR A 250 17.03 7.26 -19.18
C THR A 250 16.52 6.35 -18.04
N LEU A 251 16.97 5.09 -18.00
CA LEU A 251 16.59 4.19 -16.91
C LEU A 251 17.13 4.66 -15.55
N GLN A 252 18.32 5.29 -15.54
CA GLN A 252 18.91 5.85 -14.32
C GLN A 252 18.13 7.02 -13.72
N THR A 253 17.36 7.77 -14.54
CA THR A 253 16.50 8.86 -14.06
C THR A 253 15.12 8.41 -13.61
N ILE A 254 14.77 7.13 -13.75
CA ILE A 254 13.50 6.60 -13.30
C ILE A 254 13.38 6.74 -11.77
N TYR A 255 12.24 7.20 -11.33
CA TYR A 255 11.94 7.38 -9.91
C TYR A 255 12.15 6.07 -9.13
N THR A 256 12.79 6.17 -7.99
CA THR A 256 13.20 5.05 -7.12
C THR A 256 14.24 4.08 -7.72
N MET A 257 14.80 4.36 -8.90
CA MET A 257 15.91 3.57 -9.43
C MET A 257 17.10 3.64 -8.48
N SER A 258 17.61 2.49 -8.06
CA SER A 258 18.82 2.39 -7.24
C SER A 258 20.03 2.11 -8.11
N GLU A 259 21.18 2.67 -7.75
CA GLU A 259 22.44 2.49 -8.48
C GLU A 259 22.76 1.02 -8.77
N GLY A 260 22.99 0.71 -10.03
CA GLY A 260 23.31 -0.62 -10.55
C GLY A 260 22.11 -1.54 -10.79
N LEU A 261 20.89 -1.15 -10.37
CA LEU A 261 19.69 -1.94 -10.62
C LEU A 261 19.30 -1.92 -12.10
N GLU A 262 19.51 -0.79 -12.79
CA GLU A 262 19.25 -0.63 -14.22
C GLU A 262 20.06 -1.64 -15.06
N ASN A 263 21.34 -1.83 -14.73
CA ASN A 263 22.20 -2.79 -15.43
C ASN A 263 21.73 -4.23 -15.21
N ARG A 264 21.30 -4.54 -13.98
CA ARG A 264 20.79 -5.86 -13.64
C ARG A 264 19.46 -6.14 -14.34
N LEU A 265 18.55 -5.16 -14.40
CA LEU A 265 17.28 -5.28 -15.12
C LEU A 265 17.52 -5.55 -16.61
N ILE A 266 18.38 -4.77 -17.28
CA ILE A 266 18.73 -4.96 -18.70
C ILE A 266 19.34 -6.35 -18.95
N SER A 267 20.19 -6.81 -18.04
CA SER A 267 20.82 -8.12 -18.19
C SER A 267 19.82 -9.27 -18.04
N MET A 268 18.93 -9.18 -17.05
CA MET A 268 17.99 -10.27 -16.73
C MET A 268 16.78 -10.31 -17.63
N ILE A 269 16.31 -9.16 -18.17
CA ILE A 269 15.11 -9.12 -19.04
C ILE A 269 15.31 -9.94 -20.33
N LYS A 270 16.53 -10.09 -20.81
CA LYS A 270 16.84 -10.88 -22.00
C LYS A 270 16.44 -12.35 -21.85
N TYR A 271 16.47 -12.86 -20.63
CA TYR A 271 16.21 -14.26 -20.28
C TYR A 271 14.89 -14.45 -19.52
N ALA A 272 14.13 -13.38 -19.32
CA ALA A 272 12.87 -13.44 -18.58
C ALA A 272 11.69 -13.74 -19.52
N HIS A 273 10.84 -14.67 -19.09
CA HIS A 273 9.66 -15.14 -19.85
C HIS A 273 8.34 -14.64 -19.24
N SER A 274 8.35 -14.16 -17.99
CA SER A 274 7.21 -13.63 -17.28
C SER A 274 7.64 -12.54 -16.28
N PHE A 275 6.71 -11.78 -15.76
CA PHE A 275 6.98 -10.80 -14.70
C PHE A 275 7.56 -11.47 -13.46
N LYS A 276 6.96 -12.58 -13.02
CA LYS A 276 7.43 -13.36 -11.88
C LYS A 276 8.84 -13.90 -12.10
N ASP A 277 9.15 -14.37 -13.31
CA ASP A 277 10.47 -14.86 -13.67
C ASP A 277 11.53 -13.74 -13.64
N LEU A 278 11.20 -12.55 -14.18
CA LEU A 278 12.05 -11.37 -14.08
C LEU A 278 12.35 -11.00 -12.63
N LEU A 279 11.33 -10.91 -11.79
CA LEU A 279 11.50 -10.60 -10.37
C LEU A 279 12.45 -11.57 -9.66
N SER A 280 12.31 -12.88 -9.92
CA SER A 280 13.15 -13.90 -9.32
C SER A 280 14.62 -13.76 -9.72
N LYS A 281 14.90 -13.43 -10.99
CA LYS A 281 16.24 -13.22 -11.53
C LYS A 281 16.90 -11.93 -11.03
N VAL A 282 16.10 -10.87 -10.86
CA VAL A 282 16.60 -9.54 -10.42
C VAL A 282 16.79 -9.48 -8.91
N LYS A 283 16.01 -10.22 -8.12
CA LYS A 283 16.04 -10.20 -6.64
C LYS A 283 17.44 -10.52 -6.08
N THR A 284 17.88 -9.68 -5.14
CA THR A 284 19.10 -9.86 -4.36
C THR A 284 18.85 -9.53 -2.89
N LYS A 285 19.88 -9.66 -2.03
CA LYS A 285 19.80 -9.18 -0.64
C LYS A 285 19.61 -7.66 -0.55
N ARG A 286 20.11 -6.91 -1.54
CA ARG A 286 20.04 -5.44 -1.59
C ARG A 286 18.64 -4.91 -1.99
N TYR A 287 17.93 -5.60 -2.89
CA TYR A 287 16.66 -5.15 -3.43
C TYR A 287 15.52 -6.06 -2.99
N THR A 288 14.50 -5.51 -2.34
CA THR A 288 13.26 -6.26 -1.99
C THR A 288 12.39 -6.48 -3.22
N TYR A 289 11.53 -7.49 -3.20
CA TYR A 289 10.56 -7.72 -4.27
C TYR A 289 9.71 -6.48 -4.55
N THR A 290 9.12 -5.89 -3.50
CA THR A 290 8.27 -4.72 -3.60
C THR A 290 8.98 -3.50 -4.19
N HIS A 291 10.27 -3.31 -3.85
CA HIS A 291 11.08 -2.23 -4.44
C HIS A 291 11.25 -2.45 -5.95
N ILE A 292 11.65 -3.66 -6.36
CA ILE A 292 11.82 -3.98 -7.80
C ILE A 292 10.50 -3.81 -8.54
N GLN A 293 9.36 -4.27 -7.98
CA GLN A 293 8.05 -4.12 -8.58
C GLN A 293 7.69 -2.64 -8.82
N ARG A 294 7.90 -1.78 -7.82
CA ARG A 294 7.67 -0.33 -7.96
C ARG A 294 8.54 0.30 -9.03
N VAL A 295 9.83 -0.05 -9.08
CA VAL A 295 10.73 0.41 -10.14
C VAL A 295 10.24 -0.02 -11.51
N LEU A 296 9.77 -1.26 -11.68
CA LEU A 296 9.24 -1.76 -12.93
C LEU A 296 7.96 -1.02 -13.36
N MET A 297 7.08 -0.67 -12.42
CA MET A 297 5.91 0.16 -12.73
C MET A 297 6.31 1.61 -13.06
N ASN A 298 7.30 2.17 -12.38
CA ASN A 298 7.83 3.51 -12.70
C ASN A 298 8.49 3.53 -14.08
N ILE A 299 9.18 2.45 -14.50
CA ILE A 299 9.68 2.30 -15.88
C ILE A 299 8.52 2.25 -16.87
N LEU A 300 7.50 1.44 -16.60
CA LEU A 300 6.32 1.31 -17.46
C LEU A 300 5.64 2.66 -17.71
N LEU A 301 5.52 3.48 -16.67
CA LEU A 301 4.87 4.77 -16.69
C LEU A 301 5.81 5.94 -17.04
N ASN A 302 7.11 5.67 -17.20
CA ASN A 302 8.16 6.66 -17.41
C ASN A 302 8.14 7.78 -16.35
N ILE A 303 7.93 7.43 -15.07
CA ILE A 303 7.99 8.36 -13.96
C ILE A 303 9.46 8.61 -13.63
N GLN A 304 9.90 9.84 -13.78
CA GLN A 304 11.29 10.27 -13.55
C GLN A 304 11.44 11.03 -12.23
N GLN A 305 12.69 11.14 -11.77
CA GLN A 305 13.07 11.93 -10.57
C GLN A 305 12.91 13.42 -10.82
#